data_a835cd030334aadf9bd54516b284efb9
#
_entry.id   a835cd030334aadf9bd54516b284efb9
#
_cell.length_a   1.000
_cell.length_b   1.000
_cell.length_c   1.000
_cell.angle_alpha   90.00
_cell.angle_beta   90.00
_cell.angle_gamma   90.00
#
_symmetry.space_group_name_H-M   'P 1'
#
loop_
_entity.id
_entity.type
_entity.pdbx_description
1 polymer ?
#
loop_
_entity_poly.entity_id
_entity_poly.type
_entity_poly.pdbx_seq_one_letter_code
_entity_poly.pdbx_strand_id
1 'polypeptide(L)'
;MQVRSAAASDAALLHELAAVTFPLACPPDALPESIQAFIDEHLSEAAFTRYLADPQRELFIAEQDAAPLGYAMLVHAEPTDPDVLAALTSLPSSELSKLYVLPDAHGGGIATSLVERCVSSARARGAASVWLGVNQLNSRANRFYEKSGFERVGIKRFKVGARYEDDFVRARIL
;
A
#
# COMPACT_ATOMS: atom_id res chain seq x y z
N MET A 1 -18.72 6.73 -7.07
CA MET A 1 -17.38 6.45 -6.54
C MET A 1 -16.34 6.79 -7.61
N GLN A 2 -15.32 7.55 -7.25
CA GLN A 2 -14.20 7.89 -8.16
C GLN A 2 -12.86 7.67 -7.45
N VAL A 3 -11.80 7.44 -8.23
CA VAL A 3 -10.42 7.41 -7.76
C VAL A 3 -9.67 8.57 -8.40
N ARG A 4 -9.18 9.49 -7.58
CA ARG A 4 -8.40 10.65 -8.03
C ARG A 4 -6.96 10.60 -7.55
N SER A 5 -6.09 11.31 -8.21
CA SER A 5 -4.74 11.59 -7.68
C SER A 5 -4.85 12.50 -6.45
N ALA A 6 -4.03 12.23 -5.44
CA ALA A 6 -3.94 13.10 -4.29
C ALA A 6 -3.14 14.36 -4.62
N ALA A 7 -3.57 15.49 -4.06
CA ALA A 7 -2.89 16.77 -4.16
C ALA A 7 -2.05 17.04 -2.89
N ALA A 8 -1.15 18.02 -2.95
CA ALA A 8 -0.34 18.41 -1.79
C ALA A 8 -1.19 18.79 -0.55
N SER A 9 -2.41 19.30 -0.77
CA SER A 9 -3.35 19.66 0.30
C SER A 9 -4.02 18.44 0.97
N ASP A 10 -3.85 17.23 0.46
CA ASP A 10 -4.49 16.02 0.99
C ASP A 10 -3.69 15.34 2.12
N ALA A 11 -2.56 15.90 2.56
CA ALA A 11 -1.69 15.28 3.55
C ALA A 11 -2.41 14.97 4.88
N ALA A 12 -3.20 15.91 5.38
CA ALA A 12 -4.00 15.74 6.60
C ALA A 12 -5.06 14.64 6.42
N LEU A 13 -5.78 14.64 5.30
CA LEU A 13 -6.80 13.64 4.98
C LEU A 13 -6.17 12.23 4.89
N LEU A 14 -5.01 12.09 4.26
CA LEU A 14 -4.30 10.83 4.15
C LEU A 14 -3.84 10.33 5.52
N HIS A 15 -3.38 11.22 6.40
CA HIS A 15 -3.06 10.88 7.78
C HIS A 15 -4.29 10.34 8.53
N GLU A 16 -5.44 11.03 8.43
CA GLU A 16 -6.68 10.60 9.07
C GLU A 16 -7.12 9.20 8.60
N LEU A 17 -7.10 8.96 7.29
CA LEU A 17 -7.39 7.64 6.74
C LEU A 17 -6.42 6.57 7.24
N ALA A 18 -5.14 6.88 7.28
CA ALA A 18 -4.10 5.95 7.73
C ALA A 18 -4.22 5.63 9.23
N ALA A 19 -4.50 6.63 10.06
CA ALA A 19 -4.66 6.47 11.50
C ALA A 19 -5.84 5.54 11.86
N VAL A 20 -6.88 5.53 11.05
CA VAL A 20 -8.03 4.61 11.23
C VAL A 20 -7.74 3.23 10.67
N THR A 21 -7.12 3.13 9.50
CA THR A 21 -7.01 1.88 8.74
C THR A 21 -5.80 1.04 9.10
N PHE A 22 -4.65 1.65 9.40
CA PHE A 22 -3.42 0.93 9.67
C PHE A 22 -3.51 0.00 10.90
N PRO A 23 -4.07 0.44 12.05
CA PRO A 23 -4.21 -0.45 13.21
C PRO A 23 -5.01 -1.71 12.92
N LEU A 24 -6.00 -1.62 12.04
CA LEU A 24 -6.87 -2.75 11.67
C LEU A 24 -6.15 -3.78 10.77
N ALA A 25 -5.09 -3.39 10.11
CA ALA A 25 -4.27 -4.26 9.27
C ALA A 25 -3.10 -4.91 10.03
N CYS A 26 -2.81 -4.44 11.25
CA CYS A 26 -1.76 -5.00 12.08
C CYS A 26 -2.17 -6.36 12.67
N PRO A 27 -1.20 -7.25 12.99
CA PRO A 27 -1.48 -8.47 13.73
C PRO A 27 -2.19 -8.19 15.06
N PRO A 28 -3.09 -9.09 15.51
CA PRO A 28 -3.89 -8.86 16.73
C PRO A 28 -3.04 -8.68 18.00
N ASP A 29 -1.82 -9.21 18.00
CA ASP A 29 -0.87 -9.15 19.12
C ASP A 29 0.16 -8.00 18.98
N ALA A 30 0.01 -7.15 17.97
CA ALA A 30 0.86 -5.96 17.83
C ALA A 30 0.60 -4.98 19.00
N LEU A 31 1.67 -4.45 19.57
CA LEU A 31 1.57 -3.54 20.69
C LEU A 31 1.02 -2.17 20.24
N PRO A 32 0.04 -1.59 20.97
CA PRO A 32 -0.52 -0.28 20.62
C PRO A 32 0.53 0.82 20.48
N GLU A 33 1.56 0.85 21.34
CA GLU A 33 2.64 1.81 21.27
C GLU A 33 3.51 1.64 20.02
N SER A 34 3.70 0.40 19.54
CA SER A 34 4.43 0.14 18.29
C SER A 34 3.62 0.58 17.06
N ILE A 35 2.31 0.38 17.09
CA ILE A 35 1.40 0.86 16.04
C ILE A 35 1.44 2.38 15.99
N GLN A 36 1.33 3.05 17.15
CA GLN A 36 1.36 4.51 17.22
C GLN A 36 2.70 5.08 16.76
N ALA A 37 3.81 4.49 17.18
CA ALA A 37 5.15 4.89 16.74
C ALA A 37 5.31 4.78 15.20
N PHE A 38 4.77 3.73 14.59
CA PHE A 38 4.77 3.57 13.13
C PHE A 38 3.92 4.65 12.43
N ILE A 39 2.75 4.97 12.98
CA ILE A 39 1.89 6.05 12.46
C ILE A 39 2.62 7.38 12.55
N ASP A 40 3.23 7.70 13.69
CA ASP A 40 3.94 8.95 13.91
C ASP A 40 5.14 9.14 12.96
N GLU A 41 5.86 8.07 12.68
CA GLU A 41 7.04 8.10 11.81
C GLU A 41 6.68 8.05 10.31
N HIS A 42 5.76 7.17 9.92
CA HIS A 42 5.54 6.83 8.50
C HIS A 42 4.17 7.25 7.95
N LEU A 43 3.21 7.57 8.80
CA LEU A 43 1.83 7.88 8.41
C LEU A 43 1.32 9.19 9.00
N SER A 44 2.21 10.04 9.49
CA SER A 44 1.88 11.40 9.94
C SER A 44 1.58 12.32 8.76
N GLU A 45 0.94 13.45 9.03
CA GLU A 45 0.73 14.49 8.01
C GLU A 45 2.06 14.94 7.41
N ALA A 46 3.11 15.11 8.22
CA ALA A 46 4.46 15.45 7.74
C ALA A 46 5.04 14.36 6.82
N ALA A 47 4.81 13.08 7.13
CA ALA A 47 5.24 11.98 6.27
C ALA A 47 4.50 12.02 4.93
N PHE A 48 3.18 12.20 4.92
CA PHE A 48 2.41 12.31 3.68
C PHE A 48 2.77 13.56 2.87
N THR A 49 3.10 14.66 3.51
CA THR A 49 3.62 15.86 2.82
C THR A 49 4.89 15.53 2.05
N ARG A 50 5.82 14.77 2.66
CA ARG A 50 7.04 14.31 1.97
C ARG A 50 6.74 13.36 0.83
N TYR A 51 5.81 12.41 1.02
CA TYR A 51 5.43 11.46 -0.03
C TYR A 51 4.79 12.16 -1.22
N LEU A 52 3.92 13.13 -0.98
CA LEU A 52 3.24 13.90 -2.04
C LEU A 52 4.21 14.79 -2.83
N ALA A 53 5.33 15.19 -2.23
CA ALA A 53 6.37 15.98 -2.88
C ALA A 53 7.40 15.12 -3.64
N ASP A 54 7.42 13.81 -3.42
CA ASP A 54 8.38 12.89 -4.05
C ASP A 54 7.91 12.50 -5.46
N PRO A 55 8.68 12.84 -6.53
CA PRO A 55 8.29 12.53 -7.91
C PRO A 55 8.27 11.02 -8.21
N GLN A 56 8.88 10.18 -7.37
CA GLN A 56 8.83 8.73 -7.49
C GLN A 56 7.63 8.09 -6.78
N ARG A 57 6.76 8.89 -6.18
CA ARG A 57 5.57 8.41 -5.47
C ARG A 57 4.32 8.99 -6.07
N GLU A 58 3.29 8.17 -6.15
CA GLU A 58 1.95 8.60 -6.51
C GLU A 58 0.97 8.10 -5.46
N LEU A 59 0.10 9.00 -5.02
CA LEU A 59 -0.96 8.66 -4.08
C LEU A 59 -2.31 8.88 -4.74
N PHE A 60 -3.21 7.94 -4.47
CA PHE A 60 -4.58 7.96 -5.00
C PHE A 60 -5.57 7.86 -3.84
N ILE A 61 -6.65 8.61 -3.96
CA ILE A 61 -7.75 8.61 -2.98
C ILE A 61 -9.01 8.14 -3.69
N ALA A 62 -9.67 7.15 -3.11
CA ALA A 62 -11.01 6.75 -3.51
C ALA A 62 -12.02 7.52 -2.68
N GLU A 63 -13.02 8.11 -3.33
CA GLU A 63 -14.06 8.90 -2.67
C GLU A 63 -15.43 8.68 -3.33
N GLN A 64 -16.46 8.89 -2.54
CA GLN A 64 -17.84 8.89 -3.00
C GLN A 64 -18.57 10.08 -2.35
N ASP A 65 -19.21 10.91 -3.18
CA ASP A 65 -19.92 12.11 -2.71
C ASP A 65 -19.03 13.02 -1.83
N ALA A 66 -17.76 13.18 -2.25
CA ALA A 66 -16.69 13.88 -1.55
C ALA A 66 -16.26 13.26 -0.21
N ALA A 67 -16.81 12.12 0.20
CA ALA A 67 -16.35 11.38 1.38
C ALA A 67 -15.19 10.45 1.01
N PRO A 68 -14.02 10.54 1.69
CA PRO A 68 -12.91 9.66 1.43
C PRO A 68 -13.21 8.24 1.97
N LEU A 69 -12.90 7.22 1.18
CA LEU A 69 -13.19 5.82 1.48
C LEU A 69 -11.93 4.96 1.63
N GLY A 70 -10.83 5.42 1.08
CA GLY A 70 -9.57 4.69 1.11
C GLY A 70 -8.50 5.38 0.28
N TYR A 71 -7.28 4.85 0.35
CA TYR A 71 -6.16 5.40 -0.39
C TYR A 71 -5.15 4.31 -0.77
N ALA A 72 -4.31 4.62 -1.75
CA ALA A 72 -3.18 3.81 -2.16
C ALA A 72 -1.94 4.67 -2.39
N MET A 73 -0.76 4.11 -2.17
CA MET A 73 0.52 4.72 -2.54
C MET A 73 1.33 3.77 -3.39
N LEU A 74 1.75 4.26 -4.54
CA LEU A 74 2.62 3.59 -5.49
C LEU A 74 4.02 4.23 -5.43
N VAL A 75 5.07 3.42 -5.41
CA VAL A 75 6.46 3.86 -5.39
C VAL A 75 7.15 3.31 -6.63
N HIS A 76 7.70 4.20 -7.46
CA HIS A 76 8.36 3.86 -8.73
C HIS A 76 9.87 3.63 -8.60
N ALA A 77 10.44 3.80 -7.41
CA ALA A 77 11.84 3.49 -7.14
C ALA A 77 12.09 1.98 -7.20
N GLU A 78 13.28 1.60 -7.62
CA GLU A 78 13.68 0.19 -7.56
C GLU A 78 13.72 -0.30 -6.10
N PRO A 79 13.32 -1.57 -5.85
CA PRO A 79 13.43 -2.15 -4.52
C PRO A 79 14.89 -2.19 -4.07
N THR A 80 15.12 -1.91 -2.80
CA THR A 80 16.45 -1.98 -2.17
C THR A 80 16.63 -3.22 -1.31
N ASP A 81 15.54 -3.88 -0.95
CA ASP A 81 15.56 -5.11 -0.16
C ASP A 81 16.06 -6.29 -1.02
N PRO A 82 17.17 -6.97 -0.62
CA PRO A 82 17.72 -8.08 -1.38
C PRO A 82 16.75 -9.25 -1.60
N ASP A 83 15.88 -9.52 -0.62
CA ASP A 83 14.89 -10.60 -0.72
C ASP A 83 13.84 -10.27 -1.79
N VAL A 84 13.44 -9.01 -1.87
CA VAL A 84 12.51 -8.53 -2.91
C VAL A 84 13.17 -8.60 -4.29
N LEU A 85 14.40 -8.11 -4.41
CA LEU A 85 15.15 -8.16 -5.69
C LEU A 85 15.32 -9.59 -6.18
N ALA A 86 15.62 -10.53 -5.28
CA ALA A 86 15.75 -11.94 -5.63
C ALA A 86 14.42 -12.59 -6.07
N ALA A 87 13.30 -12.10 -5.54
CA ALA A 87 11.97 -12.64 -5.84
C ALA A 87 11.37 -12.11 -7.15
N LEU A 88 11.73 -10.89 -7.57
CA LEU A 88 11.16 -10.26 -8.76
C LEU A 88 11.85 -10.75 -10.05
N THR A 89 11.04 -11.18 -11.00
CA THR A 89 11.50 -11.67 -12.31
C THR A 89 11.29 -10.66 -13.44
N SER A 90 10.48 -9.63 -13.23
CA SER A 90 10.13 -8.62 -14.23
C SER A 90 10.41 -7.22 -13.71
N LEU A 91 11.47 -6.61 -14.22
CA LEU A 91 11.93 -5.27 -13.86
C LEU A 91 11.86 -4.34 -15.09
N PRO A 92 11.67 -3.02 -14.90
CA PRO A 92 11.49 -2.34 -13.64
C PRO A 92 10.13 -2.66 -13.00
N SER A 93 10.05 -2.58 -11.67
CA SER A 93 8.84 -2.88 -10.91
C SER A 93 8.48 -1.71 -10.00
N SER A 94 7.19 -1.36 -9.94
CA SER A 94 6.67 -0.39 -8.99
C SER A 94 6.13 -1.09 -7.76
N GLU A 95 6.29 -0.49 -6.57
CA GLU A 95 5.74 -1.03 -5.33
C GLU A 95 4.35 -0.45 -5.04
N LEU A 96 3.36 -1.30 -4.83
CA LEU A 96 2.13 -0.94 -4.15
C LEU A 96 2.42 -0.94 -2.64
N SER A 97 2.89 0.20 -2.15
CA SER A 97 3.39 0.35 -0.79
C SER A 97 2.28 0.43 0.25
N LYS A 98 1.14 1.02 -0.14
CA LYS A 98 -0.01 1.22 0.75
C LYS A 98 -1.30 1.00 -0.03
N LEU A 99 -2.22 0.25 0.57
CA LEU A 99 -3.59 0.07 0.09
C LEU A 99 -4.50 -0.15 1.29
N TYR A 100 -5.29 0.85 1.61
CA TYR A 100 -6.16 0.83 2.77
C TYR A 100 -7.53 1.38 2.42
N VAL A 101 -8.56 0.70 2.91
CA VAL A 101 -9.97 1.07 2.72
C VAL A 101 -10.66 1.06 4.07
N LEU A 102 -11.49 2.07 4.34
CA LEU A 102 -12.26 2.14 5.57
C LEU A 102 -13.13 0.89 5.76
N PRO A 103 -13.29 0.39 6.99
CA PRO A 103 -14.04 -0.85 7.26
C PRO A 103 -15.45 -0.86 6.67
N ASP A 104 -16.17 0.23 6.83
CA ASP A 104 -17.58 0.34 6.38
C ASP A 104 -17.69 0.42 4.84
N ALA A 105 -16.59 0.64 4.16
CA ALA A 105 -16.51 0.71 2.70
C ALA A 105 -16.01 -0.60 2.05
N HIS A 106 -15.77 -1.64 2.85
CA HIS A 106 -15.34 -2.94 2.34
C HIS A 106 -16.45 -3.62 1.52
N GLY A 107 -16.06 -4.34 0.48
CA GLY A 107 -16.99 -5.07 -0.40
C GLY A 107 -17.54 -4.25 -1.57
N GLY A 108 -17.32 -2.92 -1.58
CA GLY A 108 -17.79 -2.03 -2.64
C GLY A 108 -16.88 -1.91 -3.87
N GLY A 109 -15.89 -2.76 -4.04
CA GLY A 109 -14.96 -2.69 -5.17
C GLY A 109 -13.90 -1.59 -5.09
N ILE A 110 -13.84 -0.85 -3.97
CA ILE A 110 -12.95 0.29 -3.79
C ILE A 110 -11.48 -0.11 -3.87
N ALA A 111 -11.09 -1.17 -3.15
CA ALA A 111 -9.74 -1.69 -3.20
C ALA A 111 -9.33 -2.11 -4.61
N THR A 112 -10.23 -2.75 -5.36
CA THR A 112 -10.01 -3.13 -6.75
C THR A 112 -9.79 -1.89 -7.63
N SER A 113 -10.60 -0.86 -7.47
CA SER A 113 -10.46 0.38 -8.24
C SER A 113 -9.14 1.10 -7.95
N LEU A 114 -8.70 1.12 -6.68
CA LEU A 114 -7.40 1.66 -6.28
C LEU A 114 -6.25 0.86 -6.90
N VAL A 115 -6.30 -0.47 -6.85
CA VAL A 115 -5.29 -1.35 -7.45
C VAL A 115 -5.20 -1.12 -8.95
N GLU A 116 -6.33 -1.12 -9.67
CA GLU A 116 -6.32 -0.91 -11.13
C GLU A 116 -5.82 0.48 -11.51
N ARG A 117 -6.08 1.50 -10.69
CA ARG A 117 -5.50 2.83 -10.88
C ARG A 117 -3.97 2.80 -10.71
N CYS A 118 -3.46 2.10 -9.69
CA CYS A 118 -2.03 1.93 -9.48
C CYS A 118 -1.36 1.15 -10.62
N VAL A 119 -1.97 0.06 -11.05
CA VAL A 119 -1.49 -0.77 -12.17
C VAL A 119 -1.43 0.05 -13.46
N SER A 120 -2.47 0.82 -13.76
CA SER A 120 -2.51 1.70 -14.94
C SER A 120 -1.41 2.75 -14.89
N SER A 121 -1.16 3.37 -13.73
CA SER A 121 -0.10 4.35 -13.55
C SER A 121 1.29 3.73 -13.71
N ALA A 122 1.52 2.57 -13.08
CA ALA A 122 2.78 1.85 -13.21
C ALA A 122 3.10 1.50 -14.67
N ARG A 123 2.09 1.00 -15.40
CA ARG A 123 2.22 0.71 -16.83
C ARG A 123 2.56 1.96 -17.64
N ALA A 124 1.91 3.08 -17.38
CA ALA A 124 2.16 4.34 -18.06
C ALA A 124 3.58 4.87 -17.82
N ARG A 125 4.19 4.51 -16.69
CA ARG A 125 5.59 4.82 -16.36
C ARG A 125 6.60 3.78 -16.86
N GLY A 126 6.16 2.77 -17.58
CA GLY A 126 7.03 1.76 -18.18
C GLY A 126 7.44 0.64 -17.23
N ALA A 127 6.76 0.46 -16.10
CA ALA A 127 6.99 -0.68 -15.23
C ALA A 127 6.59 -1.98 -15.93
N ALA A 128 7.36 -3.04 -15.74
CA ALA A 128 7.06 -4.38 -16.23
C ALA A 128 6.23 -5.21 -15.24
N SER A 129 6.22 -4.79 -13.97
CA SER A 129 5.42 -5.41 -12.92
C SER A 129 5.09 -4.41 -11.80
N VAL A 130 4.10 -4.79 -10.98
CA VAL A 130 3.83 -4.17 -9.69
C VAL A 130 4.02 -5.24 -8.62
N TRP A 131 4.72 -4.91 -7.55
CA TRP A 131 4.94 -5.81 -6.43
C TRP A 131 4.41 -5.21 -5.12
N LEU A 132 4.21 -6.04 -4.14
CA LEU A 132 3.82 -5.65 -2.79
C LEU A 132 4.33 -6.65 -1.75
N GLY A 133 4.48 -6.18 -0.51
CA GLY A 133 4.63 -7.03 0.67
C GLY A 133 3.31 -7.11 1.44
N VAL A 134 2.94 -8.28 1.89
CA VAL A 134 1.74 -8.50 2.70
C VAL A 134 2.02 -9.51 3.80
N ASN A 135 1.65 -9.20 5.04
CA ASN A 135 1.82 -10.13 6.15
C ASN A 135 1.18 -11.48 5.83
N GLN A 136 1.93 -12.56 6.01
CA GLN A 136 1.47 -13.91 5.68
C GLN A 136 0.22 -14.33 6.47
N LEU A 137 0.01 -13.75 7.66
CA LEU A 137 -1.16 -14.04 8.51
C LEU A 137 -2.41 -13.26 8.11
N ASN A 138 -2.27 -12.24 7.25
CA ASN A 138 -3.40 -11.48 6.75
C ASN A 138 -4.11 -12.25 5.61
N SER A 139 -4.87 -13.27 5.97
CA SER A 139 -5.56 -14.14 5.01
C SER A 139 -6.52 -13.39 4.09
N ARG A 140 -7.16 -12.34 4.59
CA ARG A 140 -8.10 -11.53 3.82
C ARG A 140 -7.39 -10.76 2.71
N ALA A 141 -6.31 -10.06 3.05
CA ALA A 141 -5.52 -9.32 2.08
C ALA A 141 -4.86 -10.27 1.07
N ASN A 142 -4.32 -11.39 1.52
CA ASN A 142 -3.71 -12.37 0.64
C ASN A 142 -4.69 -12.90 -0.42
N ARG A 143 -5.92 -13.25 -0.02
CA ARG A 143 -6.96 -13.67 -0.98
C ARG A 143 -7.36 -12.57 -1.95
N PHE A 144 -7.44 -11.33 -1.46
CA PHE A 144 -7.74 -10.18 -2.31
C PHE A 144 -6.65 -9.98 -3.38
N TYR A 145 -5.38 -9.97 -2.99
CA TYR A 145 -4.27 -9.77 -3.93
C TYR A 145 -4.15 -10.91 -4.94
N GLU A 146 -4.36 -12.15 -4.50
CA GLU A 146 -4.39 -13.30 -5.41
C GLU A 146 -5.47 -13.15 -6.48
N LYS A 147 -6.70 -12.79 -6.08
CA LYS A 147 -7.81 -12.50 -7.02
C LYS A 147 -7.52 -11.30 -7.93
N SER A 148 -6.69 -10.37 -7.48
CA SER A 148 -6.26 -9.20 -8.25
C SER A 148 -5.06 -9.47 -9.17
N GLY A 149 -4.63 -10.75 -9.30
CA GLY A 149 -3.56 -11.16 -10.20
C GLY A 149 -2.15 -11.01 -9.63
N PHE A 150 -2.01 -10.82 -8.33
CA PHE A 150 -0.70 -10.78 -7.65
C PHE A 150 -0.32 -12.18 -7.17
N GLU A 151 0.59 -12.81 -7.86
CA GLU A 151 1.12 -14.12 -7.49
C GLU A 151 2.16 -13.98 -6.38
N ARG A 152 2.22 -14.98 -5.51
CA ARG A 152 3.28 -15.07 -4.51
C ARG A 152 4.59 -15.47 -5.18
N VAL A 153 5.63 -14.63 -5.04
CA VAL A 153 6.93 -14.84 -5.66
C VAL A 153 8.07 -14.99 -4.66
N GLY A 154 7.88 -14.62 -3.40
CA GLY A 154 8.91 -14.74 -2.37
C GLY A 154 8.41 -14.35 -0.98
N ILE A 155 9.37 -14.21 -0.07
CA ILE A 155 9.15 -13.81 1.32
C ILE A 155 10.19 -12.75 1.68
N LYS A 156 9.77 -11.73 2.46
CA LYS A 156 10.65 -10.75 3.07
C LYS A 156 10.29 -10.54 4.55
N ARG A 157 11.22 -9.99 5.32
CA ARG A 157 10.94 -9.56 6.69
C ARG A 157 10.39 -8.14 6.72
N PHE A 158 9.39 -7.93 7.56
CA PHE A 158 8.82 -6.61 7.85
C PHE A 158 8.92 -6.33 9.35
N LYS A 159 9.46 -5.18 9.73
CA LYS A 159 9.67 -4.81 11.14
C LYS A 159 8.53 -3.93 11.62
N VAL A 160 7.90 -4.32 12.75
CA VAL A 160 6.94 -3.52 13.49
C VAL A 160 7.45 -3.41 14.94
N GLY A 161 7.97 -2.25 15.30
CA GLY A 161 8.63 -2.05 16.59
C GLY A 161 9.87 -2.93 16.76
N ALA A 162 9.94 -3.71 17.85
CA ALA A 162 11.03 -4.64 18.11
C ALA A 162 10.82 -6.04 17.50
N ARG A 163 9.69 -6.27 16.83
CA ARG A 163 9.31 -7.56 16.23
C ARG A 163 9.54 -7.58 14.74
N TYR A 164 9.83 -8.78 14.23
CA TYR A 164 9.86 -9.07 12.80
C TYR A 164 8.68 -9.96 12.45
N GLU A 165 8.00 -9.62 11.35
CA GLU A 165 6.97 -10.42 10.72
C GLU A 165 7.44 -10.89 9.34
N ASP A 166 6.99 -12.06 8.92
CA ASP A 166 7.24 -12.52 7.57
C ASP A 166 6.12 -12.05 6.64
N ASP A 167 6.52 -11.33 5.59
CA ASP A 167 5.62 -10.91 4.53
C ASP A 167 5.81 -11.79 3.29
N PHE A 168 4.71 -12.12 2.64
CA PHE A 168 4.78 -12.60 1.27
C PHE A 168 5.11 -11.45 0.34
N VAL A 169 6.07 -11.65 -0.55
CA VAL A 169 6.26 -10.80 -1.72
C VAL A 169 5.34 -11.31 -2.81
N ARG A 170 4.46 -10.45 -3.30
CA ARG A 170 3.56 -10.74 -4.40
C ARG A 170 3.83 -9.82 -5.56
N ALA A 171 3.68 -10.30 -6.78
CA ALA A 171 3.89 -9.50 -7.99
C ALA A 171 2.83 -9.79 -9.04
N ARG A 172 2.44 -8.74 -9.77
CA ARG A 172 1.59 -8.80 -10.96
C ARG A 172 2.37 -8.29 -12.15
N ILE A 173 2.54 -9.12 -13.17
CA ILE A 173 3.16 -8.73 -14.44
C ILE A 173 2.16 -7.89 -15.24
N LEU A 174 2.66 -6.82 -15.91
CA LEU A 174 1.85 -5.82 -16.61
C LEU A 174 1.79 -6.06 -18.11
#